data_879ebbfa55e70e4ce4e27da5677339c4
#
_entry.id   879ebbfa55e70e4ce4e27da5677339c4
#
_cell.length_a   1.000
_cell.length_b   1.000
_cell.length_c   1.000
_cell.angle_alpha   90.00
_cell.angle_beta   90.00
_cell.angle_gamma   90.00
#
_symmetry.space_group_name_H-M   'P 1'
#
loop_
_entity.id
_entity.type
_entity.pdbx_description
1 polymer ?
#
loop_
_entity_poly.entity_id
_entity_poly.type
_entity_poly.pdbx_seq_one_letter_code
_entity_poly.pdbx_strand_id
1 'polypeptide(L)'
;MTILSFLSNQEPGRKQILSAIHNIILQFDKNAKPEVGSMMRNEMIIYKTSGIFKYGLSSVKDYMSLHVMPIYGSSKLHSKYEKLLNKEKFQKGCINFKIAEEMPLDIVAQFIDECSKVDLHSIRQEIKTNPGRKYF
;
A
#
# COMPACT_ATOMS: atom_id res chain seq x y z
N MET A 1 3.76 19.53 3.49
CA MET A 1 2.55 19.09 2.79
C MET A 1 1.70 18.21 3.70
N THR A 2 0.39 18.42 3.69
CA THR A 2 -0.53 17.60 4.47
C THR A 2 -1.12 16.49 3.59
N ILE A 3 -1.73 15.50 4.23
CA ILE A 3 -2.42 14.43 3.51
C ILE A 3 -3.53 15.03 2.66
N LEU A 4 -4.29 15.97 3.21
CA LEU A 4 -5.37 16.63 2.48
C LEU A 4 -4.84 17.37 1.25
N SER A 5 -3.72 18.09 1.37
CA SER A 5 -3.14 18.80 0.23
C SER A 5 -2.58 17.83 -0.82
N PHE A 6 -1.97 16.74 -0.37
CA PHE A 6 -1.49 15.70 -1.29
C PHE A 6 -2.64 15.15 -2.14
N LEU A 7 -3.76 14.80 -1.50
CA LEU A 7 -4.93 14.28 -2.21
C LEU A 7 -5.61 15.34 -3.08
N SER A 8 -5.71 16.58 -2.59
CA SER A 8 -6.35 17.69 -3.32
C SER A 8 -5.60 18.08 -4.60
N ASN A 9 -4.30 17.85 -4.63
CA ASN A 9 -3.46 18.18 -5.78
C ASN A 9 -3.51 17.13 -6.89
N GLN A 10 -4.18 16.00 -6.66
CA GLN A 10 -4.32 14.96 -7.67
C GLN A 10 -5.42 15.30 -8.69
N GLU A 11 -5.30 14.74 -9.88
CA GLU A 11 -6.38 14.82 -10.87
C GLU A 11 -7.65 14.18 -10.32
N PRO A 12 -8.85 14.66 -10.72
CA PRO A 12 -10.11 14.20 -10.11
C PRO A 12 -10.29 12.69 -10.05
N GLY A 13 -9.96 11.96 -11.11
CA GLY A 13 -10.08 10.50 -11.12
C GLY A 13 -9.14 9.83 -10.14
N ARG A 14 -7.90 10.32 -10.06
CA ARG A 14 -6.90 9.80 -9.11
C ARG A 14 -7.25 10.20 -7.68
N LYS A 15 -7.67 11.43 -7.48
CA LYS A 15 -8.08 11.92 -6.17
C LYS A 15 -9.15 11.02 -5.57
N GLN A 16 -10.14 10.64 -6.36
CA GLN A 16 -11.24 9.82 -5.90
C GLN A 16 -10.77 8.44 -5.41
N ILE A 17 -9.99 7.73 -6.22
CA ILE A 17 -9.55 6.39 -5.85
C ILE A 17 -8.51 6.41 -4.71
N LEU A 18 -7.58 7.36 -4.74
CA LEU A 18 -6.57 7.47 -3.68
C LEU A 18 -7.22 7.83 -2.34
N SER A 19 -8.21 8.72 -2.35
CA SER A 19 -8.97 9.06 -1.13
C SER A 19 -9.74 7.86 -0.60
N ALA A 20 -10.34 7.07 -1.48
CA ALA A 20 -11.08 5.88 -1.08
C ALA A 20 -10.15 4.84 -0.45
N ILE A 21 -8.99 4.59 -1.05
CA ILE A 21 -8.01 3.65 -0.49
C ILE A 21 -7.46 4.16 0.84
N HIS A 22 -7.17 5.47 0.93
CA HIS A 22 -6.73 6.09 2.18
C HIS A 22 -7.74 5.83 3.31
N ASN A 23 -9.02 6.06 3.04
CA ASN A 23 -10.06 5.84 4.04
C ASN A 23 -10.20 4.37 4.42
N ILE A 24 -10.03 3.46 3.46
CA ILE A 24 -10.04 2.02 3.74
C ILE A 24 -8.90 1.63 4.68
N ILE A 25 -7.69 2.13 4.43
CA ILE A 25 -6.55 1.83 5.31
C ILE A 25 -6.84 2.31 6.72
N LEU A 26 -7.33 3.53 6.89
CA LEU A 26 -7.64 4.06 8.21
C LEU A 26 -8.76 3.29 8.92
N GLN A 27 -9.72 2.79 8.16
CA GLN A 27 -10.85 2.05 8.72
C GLN A 27 -10.49 0.64 9.13
N PHE A 28 -9.75 -0.08 8.30
CA PHE A 28 -9.49 -1.51 8.49
C PHE A 28 -8.16 -1.81 9.18
N ASP A 29 -7.26 -0.85 9.24
CA ASP A 29 -6.01 -1.00 9.99
C ASP A 29 -5.81 0.23 10.89
N LYS A 30 -6.49 0.23 12.02
CA LYS A 30 -6.54 1.40 12.92
C LYS A 30 -5.21 1.76 13.56
N ASN A 31 -4.26 0.84 13.57
CA ASN A 31 -2.93 1.10 14.11
C ASN A 31 -2.00 1.77 13.10
N ALA A 32 -2.39 1.83 11.84
CA ALA A 32 -1.61 2.48 10.80
C ALA A 32 -1.79 3.99 10.88
N LYS A 33 -0.69 4.73 11.11
CA LYS A 33 -0.70 6.18 11.26
C LYS A 33 -0.17 6.85 9.99
N PRO A 34 -0.99 7.70 9.34
CA PRO A 34 -0.59 8.30 8.07
C PRO A 34 0.24 9.57 8.25
N GLU A 35 1.18 9.77 7.34
CA GLU A 35 1.94 11.02 7.22
C GLU A 35 2.37 11.18 5.77
N VAL A 36 2.61 12.41 5.33
CA VAL A 36 3.21 12.65 4.02
C VAL A 36 4.71 12.62 4.17
N GLY A 37 5.37 11.86 3.31
CA GLY A 37 6.82 11.76 3.31
C GLY A 37 7.34 11.46 1.92
N SER A 38 8.67 11.37 1.79
CA SER A 38 9.32 11.00 0.54
C SER A 38 9.91 9.61 0.65
N MET A 39 9.70 8.81 -0.38
CA MET A 39 10.31 7.49 -0.49
C MET A 39 10.60 7.26 -1.98
N MET A 40 11.82 6.80 -2.30
CA MET A 40 12.24 6.60 -3.68
C MET A 40 12.06 7.88 -4.53
N ARG A 41 12.36 9.04 -3.92
CA ARG A 41 12.29 10.38 -4.55
C ARG A 41 10.88 10.87 -4.88
N ASN A 42 9.85 10.16 -4.42
CA ASN A 42 8.47 10.56 -4.63
C ASN A 42 7.79 10.91 -3.31
N GLU A 43 6.98 11.96 -3.33
CA GLU A 43 6.11 12.25 -2.20
C GLU A 43 4.96 11.25 -2.20
N MET A 44 4.57 10.80 -1.00
CA MET A 44 3.52 9.82 -0.87
C MET A 44 2.93 9.86 0.53
N ILE A 45 1.76 9.26 0.69
CA ILE A 45 1.22 9.02 2.02
C ILE A 45 1.85 7.74 2.55
N ILE A 46 2.52 7.87 3.70
CA ILE A 46 3.20 6.75 4.35
C ILE A 46 2.40 6.38 5.60
N TYR A 47 2.11 5.10 5.77
CA TYR A 47 1.37 4.59 6.92
C TYR A 47 2.30 3.73 7.76
N LYS A 48 2.50 4.13 9.02
CA LYS A 48 3.41 3.43 9.95
C LYS A 48 2.64 2.81 11.10
N THR A 49 3.08 1.66 11.53
CA THR A 49 2.62 1.01 12.77
C THR A 49 3.82 0.90 13.69
N SER A 50 3.73 1.53 14.88
CA SER A 50 4.85 1.58 15.85
C SER A 50 6.15 2.07 15.21
N GLY A 51 6.05 3.09 14.35
CA GLY A 51 7.19 3.67 13.65
C GLY A 51 7.71 2.88 12.47
N ILE A 52 7.08 1.75 12.14
CA ILE A 52 7.52 0.88 11.04
C ILE A 52 6.62 1.10 9.82
N PHE A 53 7.23 1.32 8.66
CA PHE A 53 6.52 1.46 7.40
C PHE A 53 5.68 0.21 7.11
N LYS A 54 4.39 0.40 6.85
CA LYS A 54 3.49 -0.71 6.54
C LYS A 54 2.82 -0.57 5.18
N TYR A 55 2.27 0.61 4.89
CA TYR A 55 1.65 0.89 3.60
C TYR A 55 2.14 2.22 3.05
N GLY A 56 2.01 2.39 1.73
CA GLY A 56 2.25 3.67 1.08
C GLY A 56 1.33 3.86 -0.09
N LEU A 57 0.86 5.09 -0.31
CA LEU A 57 0.11 5.47 -1.49
C LEU A 57 0.90 6.52 -2.24
N SER A 58 1.22 6.24 -3.48
CA SER A 58 1.95 7.17 -4.35
C SER A 58 1.22 7.38 -5.66
N SER A 59 1.51 8.52 -6.30
CA SER A 59 0.95 8.87 -7.58
C SER A 59 2.06 9.48 -8.43
N VAL A 60 2.48 8.76 -9.45
CA VAL A 60 3.51 9.22 -10.36
C VAL A 60 2.90 9.40 -11.75
N LYS A 61 3.71 9.87 -12.72
CA LYS A 61 3.20 10.25 -14.03
C LYS A 61 2.33 9.19 -14.69
N ASP A 62 2.80 7.94 -14.72
CA ASP A 62 2.15 6.91 -15.51
C ASP A 62 1.24 5.98 -14.72
N TYR A 63 1.29 6.02 -13.39
CA TYR A 63 0.49 5.12 -12.56
C TYR A 63 0.42 5.60 -11.11
N MET A 64 -0.47 4.98 -10.37
CA MET A 64 -0.54 5.06 -8.91
C MET A 64 -0.04 3.75 -8.32
N SER A 65 0.40 3.77 -7.06
CA SER A 65 0.86 2.54 -6.39
C SER A 65 0.35 2.46 -4.96
N LEU A 66 -0.06 1.26 -4.59
CA LEU A 66 -0.30 0.90 -3.19
C LEU A 66 0.84 -0.02 -2.76
N HIS A 67 1.69 0.49 -1.87
CA HIS A 67 2.80 -0.28 -1.30
C HIS A 67 2.30 -1.01 -0.07
N VAL A 68 2.62 -2.30 0.06
CA VAL A 68 2.07 -3.16 1.11
C VAL A 68 3.15 -4.08 1.65
N MET A 69 3.75 -3.71 2.79
CA MET A 69 4.78 -4.55 3.41
C MET A 69 4.30 -5.96 3.78
N PRO A 70 3.05 -6.14 4.26
CA PRO A 70 2.59 -7.48 4.59
C PRO A 70 2.68 -8.50 3.46
N ILE A 71 2.47 -8.10 2.20
CA ILE A 71 2.58 -9.07 1.09
C ILE A 71 4.02 -9.41 0.75
N TYR A 72 4.95 -8.52 1.09
CA TYR A 72 6.38 -8.79 0.94
C TYR A 72 6.81 -9.95 1.84
N GLY A 73 6.25 -10.01 3.05
CA GLY A 73 6.56 -11.04 4.04
C GLY A 73 5.61 -12.23 4.05
N SER A 74 4.58 -12.25 3.21
CA SER A 74 3.60 -13.33 3.19
C SER A 74 3.28 -13.76 1.76
N SER A 75 3.89 -14.85 1.32
CA SER A 75 3.62 -15.39 -0.01
C SER A 75 2.17 -15.81 -0.18
N LYS A 76 1.52 -16.25 0.91
CA LYS A 76 0.11 -16.63 0.90
C LYS A 76 -0.80 -15.44 0.57
N LEU A 77 -0.60 -14.30 1.23
CA LEU A 77 -1.34 -13.08 0.93
C LEU A 77 -1.05 -12.58 -0.47
N HIS A 78 0.21 -12.58 -0.87
CA HIS A 78 0.61 -12.14 -2.20
C HIS A 78 -0.10 -12.98 -3.26
N SER A 79 -0.04 -14.30 -3.15
CA SER A 79 -0.67 -15.21 -4.12
C SER A 79 -2.18 -15.04 -4.18
N LYS A 80 -2.83 -14.88 -3.03
CA LYS A 80 -4.27 -14.71 -2.96
C LYS A 80 -4.72 -13.45 -3.71
N TYR A 81 -4.08 -12.32 -3.42
CA TYR A 81 -4.55 -11.03 -3.95
C TYR A 81 -4.06 -10.73 -5.36
N GLU A 82 -2.96 -11.32 -5.82
CA GLU A 82 -2.61 -11.18 -7.23
C GLU A 82 -3.64 -11.88 -8.14
N LYS A 83 -4.34 -12.90 -7.63
CA LYS A 83 -5.44 -13.54 -8.36
C LYS A 83 -6.70 -12.68 -8.35
N LEU A 84 -6.99 -12.04 -7.21
CA LEU A 84 -8.22 -11.26 -7.04
C LEU A 84 -8.14 -9.88 -7.68
N LEU A 85 -6.96 -9.27 -7.71
CA LEU A 85 -6.81 -7.92 -8.23
C LEU A 85 -6.26 -7.87 -9.65
N ASN A 86 -5.20 -8.52 -9.94
CA ASN A 86 -4.61 -8.71 -11.26
C ASN A 86 -3.11 -8.95 -11.09
N LYS A 87 -2.68 -10.15 -11.43
CA LYS A 87 -1.30 -10.57 -11.28
C LYS A 87 -0.30 -9.62 -11.94
N GLU A 88 -0.64 -9.08 -13.12
CA GLU A 88 0.27 -8.22 -13.89
C GLU A 88 0.55 -6.88 -13.19
N LYS A 89 -0.31 -6.48 -12.27
CA LYS A 89 -0.17 -5.22 -11.53
C LYS A 89 0.68 -5.38 -10.28
N PHE A 90 0.92 -6.61 -9.84
CA PHE A 90 1.67 -6.88 -8.61
C PHE A 90 3.18 -6.89 -8.85
N GLN A 91 3.87 -6.15 -7.98
CA GLN A 91 5.30 -6.23 -7.78
C GLN A 91 5.54 -7.01 -6.48
N LYS A 92 6.80 -7.07 -6.00
CA LYS A 92 7.10 -7.80 -4.77
C LYS A 92 6.39 -7.26 -3.54
N GLY A 93 6.29 -5.95 -3.43
CA GLY A 93 5.69 -5.31 -2.27
C GLY A 93 4.75 -4.18 -2.61
N CYS A 94 4.29 -4.07 -3.87
CA CYS A 94 3.35 -3.02 -4.25
C CYS A 94 2.46 -3.46 -5.41
N ILE A 95 1.37 -2.72 -5.56
CA ILE A 95 0.41 -2.92 -6.64
C ILE A 95 0.32 -1.62 -7.43
N ASN A 96 0.62 -1.68 -8.73
CA ASN A 96 0.54 -0.52 -9.62
C ASN A 96 -0.79 -0.52 -10.35
N PHE A 97 -1.43 0.63 -10.42
CA PHE A 97 -2.74 0.75 -11.08
C PHE A 97 -2.87 2.12 -11.74
N LYS A 98 -3.68 2.19 -12.79
CA LYS A 98 -3.85 3.42 -13.58
C LYS A 98 -5.24 4.03 -13.41
N ILE A 99 -6.24 3.19 -13.18
CA ILE A 99 -7.64 3.62 -13.07
C ILE A 99 -8.31 2.93 -11.88
N ALA A 100 -9.40 3.53 -11.41
CA ALA A 100 -10.13 3.04 -10.24
C ALA A 100 -10.63 1.61 -10.40
N GLU A 101 -11.03 1.23 -11.61
CA GLU A 101 -11.59 -0.09 -11.91
C GLU A 101 -10.59 -1.22 -11.66
N GLU A 102 -9.30 -0.93 -11.67
CA GLU A 102 -8.26 -1.91 -11.38
C GLU A 102 -8.16 -2.23 -9.89
N MET A 103 -8.80 -1.42 -9.04
CA MET A 103 -8.75 -1.57 -7.59
C MET A 103 -10.17 -1.63 -7.00
N PRO A 104 -10.90 -2.76 -7.20
CA PRO A 104 -12.23 -2.93 -6.61
C PRO A 104 -12.18 -2.72 -5.10
N LEU A 105 -12.97 -1.77 -4.59
CA LEU A 105 -12.85 -1.31 -3.20
C LEU A 105 -13.22 -2.39 -2.18
N ASP A 106 -14.15 -3.28 -2.51
CA ASP A 106 -14.51 -4.38 -1.62
C ASP A 106 -13.34 -5.35 -1.43
N ILE A 107 -12.60 -5.64 -2.51
CA ILE A 107 -11.43 -6.50 -2.45
C ILE A 107 -10.28 -5.79 -1.74
N VAL A 108 -10.09 -4.49 -2.00
CA VAL A 108 -9.06 -3.70 -1.31
C VAL A 108 -9.34 -3.68 0.19
N ALA A 109 -10.59 -3.49 0.60
CA ALA A 109 -10.96 -3.50 2.02
C ALA A 109 -10.65 -4.85 2.68
N GLN A 110 -10.99 -5.95 2.01
CA GLN A 110 -10.68 -7.29 2.48
C GLN A 110 -9.16 -7.49 2.62
N PHE A 111 -8.42 -6.99 1.64
CA PHE A 111 -6.97 -7.08 1.61
C PHE A 111 -6.34 -6.36 2.80
N ILE A 112 -6.74 -5.11 3.03
CA ILE A 112 -6.21 -4.33 4.15
C ILE A 112 -6.60 -4.96 5.49
N ASP A 113 -7.82 -5.48 5.61
CA ASP A 113 -8.26 -6.18 6.83
C ASP A 113 -7.35 -7.37 7.14
N GLU A 114 -7.04 -8.19 6.14
CA GLU A 114 -6.11 -9.32 6.34
C GLU A 114 -4.71 -8.82 6.68
N CYS A 115 -4.24 -7.77 6.00
CA CYS A 115 -2.93 -7.18 6.27
C CYS A 115 -2.82 -6.60 7.69
N SER A 116 -3.94 -6.11 8.24
CA SER A 116 -3.94 -5.55 9.60
C SER A 116 -3.53 -6.56 10.66
N LYS A 117 -3.70 -7.85 10.36
CA LYS A 117 -3.40 -8.95 11.28
C LYS A 117 -1.97 -9.49 11.11
N VAL A 118 -1.20 -8.96 10.16
CA VAL A 118 0.17 -9.41 9.93
C VAL A 118 1.14 -8.72 10.89
N ASP A 119 2.02 -9.51 11.51
CA ASP A 119 3.03 -9.00 12.41
C ASP A 119 4.23 -8.47 11.62
N LEU A 120 4.41 -7.15 11.60
CA LEU A 120 5.52 -6.51 10.91
C LEU A 120 6.87 -6.86 11.50
N HIS A 121 6.92 -7.18 12.80
CA HIS A 121 8.18 -7.58 13.43
C HIS A 121 8.70 -8.88 12.83
N SER A 122 7.82 -9.85 12.60
CA SER A 122 8.16 -11.10 11.95
C SER A 122 8.66 -10.88 10.53
N ILE A 123 8.06 -9.96 9.79
CA ILE A 123 8.50 -9.61 8.44
C ILE A 123 9.91 -9.05 8.47
N ARG A 124 10.24 -8.16 9.42
CA ARG A 124 11.57 -7.58 9.54
C ARG A 124 12.61 -8.65 9.86
N GLN A 125 12.28 -9.61 10.72
CA GLN A 125 13.16 -10.72 11.03
C GLN A 125 13.46 -11.56 9.78
N GLU A 126 12.45 -11.86 9.00
CA GLU A 126 12.61 -12.61 7.76
C GLU A 126 13.52 -11.87 6.77
N ILE A 127 13.38 -10.56 6.64
CA ILE A 127 14.23 -9.76 5.78
C ILE A 127 15.68 -9.79 6.24
N LYS A 128 15.94 -9.73 7.55
CA LYS A 128 17.29 -9.83 8.11
C LYS A 128 17.93 -11.17 7.82
N THR A 129 17.15 -12.24 7.83
CA THR A 129 17.69 -13.60 7.55
C THR A 129 17.84 -13.87 6.07
N ASN A 130 17.24 -13.04 5.21
CA ASN A 130 17.31 -13.17 3.76
C ASN A 130 17.74 -11.84 3.12
N PRO A 131 19.00 -11.42 3.28
CA PRO A 131 19.45 -10.09 2.88
C PRO A 131 19.37 -9.80 1.38
N GLY A 132 19.28 -10.82 0.53
CA GLY A 132 19.10 -10.63 -0.91
C GLY A 132 17.71 -10.22 -1.33
N ARG A 133 16.75 -10.27 -0.41
CA ARG A 133 15.36 -9.91 -0.68
C ARG A 133 15.17 -8.39 -0.63
N LYS A 134 14.51 -7.83 -1.65
CA LYS A 134 14.31 -6.38 -1.76
C LYS A 134 12.85 -6.03 -1.51
N TYR A 135 12.61 -4.81 -0.99
CA TYR A 135 11.27 -4.35 -0.63
C TYR A 135 10.35 -4.14 -1.83
N PHE A 136 10.73 -3.39 -2.81
CA PHE A 136 9.85 -3.03 -3.92
C PHE A 136 10.58 -3.08 -5.25
#